data_0f7796817c6f41f769b4c2f071d13197
#
_entry.id   0f7796817c6f41f769b4c2f071d13197
#
_cell.length_a   1.000
_cell.length_b   1.000
_cell.length_c   1.000
_cell.angle_alpha   90.00
_cell.angle_beta   90.00
_cell.angle_gamma   90.00
#
_symmetry.space_group_name_H-M   'P 1'
#
loop_
_entity.id
_entity.type
_entity.pdbx_description
1 polymer ?
#
loop_
_entity_poly.entity_id
_entity_poly.type
_entity_poly.pdbx_seq_one_letter_code
_entity_poly.pdbx_strand_id
1 'polypeptide(L)'
;MTPLHLSLRQLQVFAAVAQGGSTAAAGTAIGLSQSATSAALNELERALDAPLFDRSGRRLLLNASGRALLPRALSLLDGAAGLQRAARGEEDQPGALRI
;
A
#
# COMPACT_ATOMS: atom_id res chain seq x y z
N MET A 1 -4.45 -21.57 7.98
CA MET A 1 -4.26 -20.19 7.54
C MET A 1 -2.85 -20.01 6.99
N THR A 2 -2.73 -19.34 5.87
CA THR A 2 -1.43 -19.09 5.26
C THR A 2 -0.71 -17.98 6.00
N PRO A 3 0.55 -18.18 6.40
CA PRO A 3 1.29 -17.10 7.03
C PRO A 3 1.52 -15.95 6.04
N LEU A 4 1.42 -14.74 6.54
CA LEU A 4 1.63 -13.56 5.70
C LEU A 4 3.05 -13.06 5.87
N HIS A 5 3.66 -12.68 4.75
CA HIS A 5 5.01 -12.15 4.75
C HIS A 5 5.04 -10.68 4.36
N LEU A 6 3.89 -10.05 4.29
CA LEU A 6 3.79 -8.62 3.99
C LEU A 6 2.98 -7.94 5.07
N SER A 7 3.00 -6.61 5.09
CA SER A 7 2.29 -5.83 6.09
C SER A 7 1.48 -4.73 5.44
N LEU A 8 0.52 -4.20 6.18
CA LEU A 8 -0.29 -3.09 5.69
C LEU A 8 0.58 -1.84 5.47
N ARG A 9 1.60 -1.63 6.29
CA ARG A 9 2.50 -0.50 6.10
C ARG A 9 3.20 -0.59 4.75
N GLN A 10 3.63 -1.78 4.38
CA GLN A 10 4.26 -1.98 3.08
C GLN A 10 3.29 -1.69 1.95
N LEU A 11 2.02 -2.06 2.11
CA LEU A 11 1.01 -1.75 1.10
C LEU A 11 0.76 -0.25 1.01
N GLN A 12 0.80 0.47 2.12
CA GLN A 12 0.69 1.92 2.11
C GLN A 12 1.84 2.55 1.33
N VAL A 13 3.05 2.03 1.53
CA VAL A 13 4.21 2.50 0.79
C VAL A 13 4.03 2.25 -0.71
N PHE A 14 3.60 1.06 -1.07
CA PHE A 14 3.35 0.71 -2.45
C PHE A 14 2.38 1.71 -3.11
N ALA A 15 1.24 1.95 -2.45
CA ALA A 15 0.24 2.87 -2.98
C ALA A 15 0.79 4.30 -3.09
N ALA A 16 1.56 4.74 -2.09
CA ALA A 16 2.12 6.08 -2.09
C ALA A 16 3.17 6.25 -3.20
N VAL A 17 4.00 5.23 -3.45
CA VAL A 17 4.99 5.30 -4.52
C VAL A 17 4.28 5.30 -5.87
N ALA A 18 3.22 4.49 -6.02
CA ALA A 18 2.46 4.47 -7.26
C ALA A 18 1.88 5.85 -7.58
N GLN A 19 1.42 6.56 -6.56
CA GLN A 19 0.83 7.86 -6.75
C GLN A 19 1.88 8.96 -6.93
N GLY A 20 2.95 8.91 -6.16
CA GLY A 20 3.94 9.98 -6.15
C GLY A 20 5.06 9.83 -7.15
N GLY A 21 5.29 8.64 -7.64
CA GLY A 21 6.31 8.41 -8.65
C GLY A 21 7.74 8.29 -8.12
N SER A 22 7.93 8.34 -6.82
CA SER A 22 9.27 8.17 -6.23
C SER A 22 9.15 7.81 -4.76
N THR A 23 10.21 7.21 -4.22
CA THR A 23 10.23 6.89 -2.79
C THR A 23 10.33 8.15 -1.94
N ALA A 24 10.98 9.20 -2.45
CA ALA A 24 11.07 10.45 -1.72
C ALA A 24 9.70 11.10 -1.55
N ALA A 25 8.94 11.20 -2.64
CA ALA A 25 7.61 11.78 -2.59
C ALA A 25 6.66 10.93 -1.74
N ALA A 26 6.77 9.60 -1.86
CA ALA A 26 5.95 8.71 -1.06
C ALA A 26 6.24 8.86 0.43
N GLY A 27 7.51 8.91 0.79
CA GLY A 27 7.90 9.07 2.18
C GLY A 27 7.35 10.35 2.78
N THR A 28 7.44 11.46 2.02
CA THR A 28 6.87 12.72 2.46
C THR A 28 5.37 12.59 2.71
N ALA A 29 4.67 11.93 1.79
CA ALA A 29 3.21 11.81 1.89
C ALA A 29 2.76 11.00 3.10
N ILE A 30 3.53 10.00 3.50
CA ILE A 30 3.10 9.11 4.59
C ILE A 30 3.95 9.25 5.85
N GLY A 31 4.83 10.25 5.89
CA GLY A 31 5.58 10.54 7.11
C GLY A 31 6.74 9.59 7.39
N LEU A 32 7.37 9.07 6.36
CA LEU A 32 8.53 8.19 6.48
C LEU A 32 9.74 8.81 5.81
N SER A 33 10.93 8.44 6.27
CA SER A 33 12.15 8.84 5.56
C SER A 33 12.20 8.10 4.22
N GLN A 34 13.02 8.62 3.31
CA GLN A 34 13.18 7.97 2.02
C GLN A 34 13.77 6.58 2.19
N SER A 35 14.74 6.40 3.08
CA SER A 35 15.35 5.09 3.27
C SER A 35 14.36 4.09 3.87
N ALA A 36 13.52 4.51 4.81
CA ALA A 36 12.50 3.63 5.37
C ALA A 36 11.47 3.26 4.30
N THR A 37 11.11 4.22 3.45
CA THR A 37 10.18 3.98 2.36
C THR A 37 10.74 2.98 1.37
N SER A 38 12.00 3.17 0.97
CA SER A 38 12.67 2.24 0.06
C SER A 38 12.78 0.84 0.66
N ALA A 39 13.12 0.75 1.93
CA ALA A 39 13.26 -0.55 2.59
C ALA A 39 11.92 -1.28 2.61
N ALA A 40 10.83 -0.58 2.94
CA ALA A 40 9.51 -1.19 2.99
C ALA A 40 9.08 -1.68 1.61
N LEU A 41 9.35 -0.88 0.56
CA LEU A 41 9.00 -1.29 -0.79
C LEU A 41 9.79 -2.52 -1.20
N ASN A 42 11.09 -2.53 -0.92
CA ASN A 42 11.94 -3.67 -1.28
C ASN A 42 11.49 -4.93 -0.54
N GLU A 43 11.11 -4.80 0.72
CA GLU A 43 10.63 -5.94 1.48
C GLU A 43 9.32 -6.49 0.90
N LEU A 44 8.44 -5.59 0.47
CA LEU A 44 7.19 -6.02 -0.15
C LEU A 44 7.46 -6.77 -1.44
N GLU A 45 8.34 -6.23 -2.30
CA GLU A 45 8.66 -6.89 -3.55
C GLU A 45 9.29 -8.25 -3.31
N ARG A 46 10.09 -8.36 -2.26
CA ARG A 46 10.68 -9.65 -1.89
C ARG A 46 9.61 -10.62 -1.41
N ALA A 47 8.68 -10.15 -0.58
CA ALA A 47 7.60 -11.00 -0.08
C ALA A 47 6.69 -11.50 -1.21
N LEU A 48 6.49 -10.67 -2.23
CA LEU A 48 5.65 -11.03 -3.37
C LEU A 48 6.44 -11.73 -4.47
N ASP A 49 7.77 -11.76 -4.33
CA ASP A 49 8.67 -12.31 -5.34
C ASP A 49 8.43 -11.67 -6.71
N ALA A 50 8.25 -10.38 -6.71
CA ALA A 50 7.99 -9.63 -7.94
C ALA A 50 8.34 -8.18 -7.76
N PRO A 51 9.08 -7.58 -8.70
CA PRO A 51 9.20 -6.13 -8.72
C PRO A 51 7.86 -5.53 -9.13
N LEU A 52 7.57 -4.36 -8.62
CA LEU A 52 6.29 -3.70 -8.85
C LEU A 52 6.42 -2.45 -9.71
N PHE A 53 7.65 -1.96 -9.89
CA PHE A 53 7.91 -0.73 -10.62
C PHE A 53 9.06 -0.89 -11.59
N ASP A 54 8.97 -0.16 -12.67
CA ASP A 54 10.09 0.03 -13.59
C ASP A 54 10.65 1.42 -13.34
N ARG A 55 11.95 1.58 -13.53
CA ARG A 55 12.58 2.87 -13.37
C ARG A 55 12.62 3.57 -14.72
N SER A 56 12.14 4.79 -14.76
CA SER A 56 12.17 5.61 -15.95
C SER A 56 12.78 6.95 -15.58
N GLY A 57 14.06 7.12 -15.84
CA GLY A 57 14.80 8.27 -15.37
C GLY A 57 14.79 8.27 -13.84
N ARG A 58 14.25 9.32 -13.24
CA ARG A 58 14.17 9.41 -11.80
C ARG A 58 12.82 8.97 -11.27
N ARG A 59 11.94 8.51 -12.13
CA ARG A 59 10.60 8.13 -11.73
C ARG A 59 10.48 6.63 -11.64
N LEU A 60 9.59 6.20 -10.77
CA LEU A 60 9.18 4.82 -10.66
C LEU A 60 7.77 4.72 -11.24
N LEU A 61 7.61 3.85 -12.21
CA LEU A 61 6.32 3.65 -12.86
C LEU A 61 5.88 2.21 -12.64
N LEU A 62 4.60 2.02 -12.38
CA LEU A 62 4.08 0.67 -12.18
C LEU A 62 4.39 -0.20 -13.40
N ASN A 63 4.93 -1.38 -13.14
CA ASN A 63 5.08 -2.37 -14.20
C ASN A 63 3.79 -3.20 -14.27
N ALA A 64 3.79 -4.26 -15.07
CA ALA A 64 2.58 -5.07 -15.24
C ALA A 64 2.12 -5.68 -13.92
N SER A 65 3.07 -6.21 -13.12
CA SER A 65 2.73 -6.77 -11.81
C SER A 65 2.18 -5.70 -10.88
N GLY A 66 2.80 -4.52 -10.87
CA GLY A 66 2.32 -3.42 -10.04
C GLY A 66 0.90 -3.01 -10.40
N ARG A 67 0.63 -2.91 -11.71
CA ARG A 67 -0.72 -2.55 -12.15
C ARG A 67 -1.76 -3.59 -11.77
N ALA A 68 -1.37 -4.86 -11.81
CA ALA A 68 -2.28 -5.93 -11.45
C ALA A 68 -2.53 -5.98 -9.95
N LEU A 69 -1.52 -5.68 -9.14
CA LEU A 69 -1.60 -5.86 -7.69
C LEU A 69 -2.07 -4.62 -6.95
N LEU A 70 -1.91 -3.43 -7.53
CA LEU A 70 -2.29 -2.20 -6.84
C LEU A 70 -3.77 -2.18 -6.44
N PRO A 71 -4.72 -2.56 -7.29
CA PRO A 71 -6.13 -2.55 -6.86
C PRO A 71 -6.38 -3.46 -5.68
N ARG A 72 -5.68 -4.59 -5.61
CA ARG A 72 -5.82 -5.49 -4.46
C ARG A 72 -5.26 -4.87 -3.20
N ALA A 73 -4.12 -4.18 -3.31
CA ALA A 73 -3.53 -3.49 -2.17
C ALA A 73 -4.46 -2.39 -1.66
N LEU A 74 -5.05 -1.61 -2.57
CA LEU A 74 -5.96 -0.55 -2.19
C LEU A 74 -7.19 -1.09 -1.50
N SER A 75 -7.69 -2.22 -1.96
CA SER A 75 -8.84 -2.88 -1.35
C SER A 75 -8.54 -3.32 0.08
N LEU A 76 -7.36 -3.88 0.30
CA LEU A 76 -6.93 -4.29 1.63
C LEU A 76 -6.78 -3.10 2.57
N LEU A 77 -6.21 -2.01 2.07
CA LEU A 77 -6.04 -0.79 2.86
C LEU A 77 -7.39 -0.18 3.21
N ASP A 78 -8.31 -0.19 2.27
CA ASP A 78 -9.65 0.31 2.51
C ASP A 78 -10.36 -0.51 3.58
N GLY A 79 -10.20 -1.82 3.52
CA GLY A 79 -10.78 -2.69 4.54
C GLY A 79 -10.17 -2.42 5.91
N ALA A 80 -8.87 -2.19 5.98
CA ALA A 80 -8.21 -1.89 7.24
C ALA A 80 -8.70 -0.57 7.81
N ALA A 81 -8.87 0.44 6.95
CA ALA A 81 -9.40 1.73 7.38
C ALA A 81 -10.84 1.58 7.89
N GLY A 82 -11.63 0.74 7.22
CA GLY A 82 -12.99 0.46 7.67
C GLY A 82 -13.02 -0.19 9.04
N LEU A 83 -12.08 -1.08 9.30
CA LEU A 83 -11.97 -1.72 10.60
C LEU A 83 -11.69 -0.68 11.69
N GLN A 84 -10.80 0.25 11.43
CA GLN A 84 -10.49 1.30 12.39
C GLN A 84 -11.71 2.18 12.66
N ARG A 85 -12.45 2.54 11.62
CA ARG A 85 -13.66 3.37 11.78
C ARG A 85 -14.73 2.64 12.60
N ALA A 86 -14.92 1.38 12.30
CA ALA A 86 -15.90 0.58 13.02
C ALA A 86 -15.54 0.47 14.50
N ALA A 87 -14.27 0.28 14.81
CA ALA A 87 -13.84 0.16 16.20
C ALA A 87 -14.04 1.44 16.97
N ARG A 88 -13.95 2.59 16.29
CA ARG A 88 -14.17 3.88 16.95
C ARG A 88 -15.63 4.30 16.97
N GLY A 89 -16.52 3.47 16.47
CA GLY A 89 -17.92 3.84 16.43
C GLY A 89 -18.26 4.85 15.36
N GLU A 90 -17.38 5.03 14.40
CA GLU A 90 -17.60 5.99 13.32
C GLU A 90 -18.23 5.35 12.10
N GLU A 91 -18.60 4.08 12.22
CA GLU A 91 -19.15 3.39 11.09
C GLU A 91 -20.54 3.90 10.85
N ASP A 92 -20.77 4.37 9.69
CA ASP A 92 -22.04 4.92 9.41
C ASP A 92 -22.75 4.19 8.35
N GLN A 93 -22.52 2.99 8.19
CA GLN A 93 -23.10 2.21 7.18
C GLN A 93 -24.45 1.94 7.50
N PRO A 94 -25.31 2.77 7.28
CA PRO A 94 -26.59 2.55 7.69
C PRO A 94 -27.03 1.34 7.08
N GLY A 95 -27.35 0.86 6.86
CA GLY A 95 -27.76 -0.25 6.35
C GLY A 95 -26.88 -1.28 6.40
N ALA A 96 -25.85 -0.95 6.38
CA ALA A 96 -24.95 -1.94 6.31
C ALA A 96 -25.02 -2.73 7.44
N LEU A 97 -25.19 -2.48 8.05
CA LEU A 97 -25.15 -3.27 8.88
C LEU A 97 -25.96 -3.24 9.76
N ARG A 98 -26.60 -2.74 9.75
CA ARG A 98 -27.31 -2.81 10.57
C ARG A 98 -27.92 -3.65 10.60
N ILE A 99 -27.85 -4.15 10.15
CA ILE A 99 -28.40 -5.07 10.15
C ILE A 99 -28.72 -5.35 10.69
#